data_dade5bb238c9577266761456573651d3
#
_entry.id   dade5bb238c9577266761456573651d3
#
_cell.length_a   1.000
_cell.length_b   1.000
_cell.length_c   1.000
_cell.angle_alpha   90.00
_cell.angle_beta   90.00
_cell.angle_gamma   90.00
#
_symmetry.space_group_name_H-M   'P 1'
#
loop_
_entity.id
_entity.type
_entity.pdbx_description
1 polymer ?
#
loop_
_entity_poly.entity_id
_entity_poly.type
_entity_poly.pdbx_seq_one_letter_code
_entity_poly.pdbx_strand_id
1 'polypeptide(L)'
;DEASSYGFAGYSLFQNLTAGGQNAEGIDATNDLSFLCIQASMHTQLPAPSFSVRIWNGTPNEFLIKCAELTRTGVGLPAYYNDEVIIPALMSRGVTLADAREYGIIGCVEPQKPFKTDGWHDAAFFNMCRPLELVFSNGVDKGAQISIKTGNVEDMTTFEEFYNAYKAQETYMIGLMVNAINAIDTAHSERVPLPFLSCMVEDCVKEGKTVQEGGAHYNFTGPQGFGIANMADGLWAVKTLVFDEKKVTMAELKDALIHNYGQGLSPKAAKNATQEVVINLAKAGKSVTESQVADICRMFLTGEQDPAKRKRYEEILDMINELPKYGNDIEEIDLLARDVANIYAKELEKHKNPRGGMFQAGLYPVSAN
;
A
#
# COMPACT_ATOMS: atom_id res chain seq x y z
N ASP A 1 15.03 14.75 -20.18
CA ASP A 1 14.60 13.99 -21.33
C ASP A 1 13.06 13.92 -21.32
N GLU A 2 12.42 14.32 -22.44
CA GLU A 2 10.96 14.36 -22.54
C GLU A 2 10.31 13.01 -22.23
N ALA A 3 10.93 11.90 -22.62
CA ALA A 3 10.41 10.55 -22.36
C ALA A 3 10.24 10.26 -20.86
N SER A 4 11.11 10.79 -20.00
CA SER A 4 11.01 10.60 -18.55
C SER A 4 9.96 11.49 -17.90
N SER A 5 9.49 12.54 -18.58
CA SER A 5 8.47 13.47 -18.07
C SER A 5 7.04 13.09 -18.45
N TYR A 6 6.84 12.18 -19.39
CA TYR A 6 5.52 11.74 -19.84
C TYR A 6 4.91 10.59 -19.06
N GLY A 7 5.30 10.43 -17.85
CA GLY A 7 4.70 9.45 -16.99
C GLY A 7 5.17 8.03 -17.26
N PHE A 8 4.45 7.15 -16.74
CA PHE A 8 4.76 5.75 -16.51
C PHE A 8 5.37 4.97 -17.67
N ALA A 9 4.91 5.22 -18.89
CA ALA A 9 5.27 4.41 -20.04
C ALA A 9 6.70 4.62 -20.54
N GLY A 10 7.32 5.76 -20.27
CA GLY A 10 8.61 6.13 -20.83
C GLY A 10 9.83 5.66 -20.03
N TYR A 11 9.65 5.39 -18.72
CA TYR A 11 10.77 5.04 -17.83
C TYR A 11 10.48 3.86 -16.91
N SER A 12 9.37 3.23 -17.11
CA SER A 12 8.84 2.20 -16.20
C SER A 12 9.53 0.84 -16.33
N LEU A 13 10.76 0.79 -16.72
CA LEU A 13 11.53 -0.46 -16.67
C LEU A 13 11.81 -0.90 -15.23
N PHE A 14 11.48 -0.07 -14.25
CA PHE A 14 11.66 -0.34 -12.82
C PHE A 14 13.05 -0.88 -12.48
N GLN A 15 14.03 -0.53 -13.30
CA GLN A 15 15.41 -0.88 -13.03
C GLN A 15 15.86 -0.20 -11.75
N ASN A 16 16.47 -0.96 -10.86
CA ASN A 16 17.06 -0.44 -9.64
C ASN A 16 18.55 -0.74 -9.63
N LEU A 17 19.35 0.29 -9.38
CA LEU A 17 20.78 0.15 -9.13
C LEU A 17 21.01 0.22 -7.64
N THR A 18 21.52 -0.85 -7.04
CA THR A 18 21.80 -0.92 -5.60
C THR A 18 23.31 -0.85 -5.35
N ALA A 19 23.74 0.02 -4.44
CA ALA A 19 25.13 0.19 -4.04
C ALA A 19 25.31 0.12 -2.52
N GLY A 20 26.54 -0.17 -2.07
CA GLY A 20 26.87 -0.27 -0.64
C GLY A 20 26.39 -1.58 0.00
N GLY A 21 26.22 -1.56 1.32
CA GLY A 21 25.81 -2.72 2.12
C GLY A 21 26.93 -3.70 2.40
N GLN A 22 26.57 -4.94 2.71
CA GLN A 22 27.49 -6.03 3.01
C GLN A 22 27.58 -7.02 1.85
N ASN A 23 28.74 -7.62 1.64
CA ASN A 23 28.90 -8.81 0.80
C ASN A 23 28.56 -10.09 1.62
N ALA A 24 28.63 -11.27 1.00
CA ALA A 24 28.28 -12.55 1.64
C ALA A 24 29.07 -12.81 2.94
N GLU A 25 30.32 -12.37 3.01
CA GLU A 25 31.21 -12.52 4.16
C GLU A 25 30.93 -11.50 5.28
N GLY A 26 30.07 -10.51 5.06
CA GLY A 26 29.78 -9.45 6.02
C GLY A 26 30.80 -8.31 6.04
N ILE A 27 31.48 -8.11 4.92
CA ILE A 27 32.44 -7.02 4.71
C ILE A 27 31.74 -5.92 3.92
N ASP A 28 32.11 -4.66 4.16
CA ASP A 28 31.56 -3.53 3.42
C ASP A 28 31.78 -3.66 1.91
N ALA A 29 30.73 -3.48 1.14
CA ALA A 29 30.74 -3.60 -0.33
C ALA A 29 30.86 -2.24 -1.04
N THR A 30 31.00 -1.15 -0.31
CA THR A 30 31.23 0.19 -0.88
C THR A 30 32.55 0.22 -1.64
N ASN A 31 32.55 0.75 -2.85
CA ASN A 31 33.72 0.85 -3.71
C ASN A 31 33.64 2.09 -4.59
N ASP A 32 34.71 2.34 -5.40
CA ASP A 32 34.79 3.51 -6.26
C ASP A 32 33.59 3.66 -7.21
N LEU A 33 33.05 2.53 -7.72
CA LEU A 33 31.86 2.55 -8.58
C LEU A 33 30.64 3.05 -7.84
N SER A 34 30.50 2.74 -6.55
CA SER A 34 29.41 3.27 -5.71
C SER A 34 29.42 4.81 -5.69
N PHE A 35 30.59 5.41 -5.52
CA PHE A 35 30.74 6.88 -5.57
C PHE A 35 30.48 7.46 -6.95
N LEU A 36 30.96 6.79 -8.01
CA LEU A 36 30.71 7.23 -9.40
C LEU A 36 29.23 7.21 -9.74
N CYS A 37 28.48 6.20 -9.30
CA CYS A 37 27.02 6.12 -9.50
C CYS A 37 26.28 7.28 -8.81
N ILE A 38 26.65 7.62 -7.56
CA ILE A 38 26.10 8.78 -6.86
C ILE A 38 26.41 10.06 -7.65
N GLN A 39 27.64 10.23 -8.09
CA GLN A 39 28.07 11.42 -8.82
C GLN A 39 27.34 11.55 -10.15
N ALA A 40 27.16 10.44 -10.88
CA ALA A 40 26.39 10.42 -12.12
C ALA A 40 24.92 10.84 -11.87
N SER A 41 24.29 10.32 -10.81
CA SER A 41 22.91 10.69 -10.42
C SER A 41 22.80 12.17 -10.06
N MET A 42 23.80 12.75 -9.37
CA MET A 42 23.86 14.18 -9.05
C MET A 42 23.92 15.06 -10.30
N HIS A 43 24.61 14.59 -11.35
CA HIS A 43 24.75 15.35 -12.61
C HIS A 43 23.53 15.20 -13.52
N THR A 44 22.99 14.00 -13.64
CA THR A 44 21.88 13.74 -14.55
C THR A 44 20.54 14.21 -13.98
N GLN A 45 20.35 14.11 -12.67
CA GLN A 45 19.12 14.47 -11.95
C GLN A 45 17.85 13.81 -12.56
N LEU A 46 18.01 12.60 -13.06
CA LEU A 46 16.90 11.81 -13.62
C LEU A 46 16.32 10.88 -12.56
N PRO A 47 15.00 10.66 -12.55
CA PRO A 47 14.35 9.76 -11.60
C PRO A 47 14.59 8.27 -11.90
N ALA A 48 15.09 7.95 -13.09
CA ALA A 48 15.36 6.58 -13.53
C ALA A 48 16.80 6.45 -14.12
N PRO A 49 17.47 5.30 -13.86
CA PRO A 49 17.05 4.19 -13.00
C PRO A 49 16.90 4.61 -11.54
N SER A 50 16.03 3.93 -10.79
CA SER A 50 15.96 4.08 -9.34
C SER A 50 17.33 3.76 -8.75
N PHE A 51 17.80 4.58 -7.82
CA PHE A 51 19.08 4.38 -7.17
C PHE A 51 18.88 4.15 -5.68
N SER A 52 19.33 3.00 -5.21
CA SER A 52 19.23 2.56 -3.83
C SER A 52 20.59 2.39 -3.19
N VAL A 53 20.70 2.77 -1.95
CA VAL A 53 21.91 2.55 -1.17
C VAL A 53 21.60 1.71 0.06
N ARG A 54 22.42 0.70 0.29
CA ARG A 54 22.36 -0.13 1.47
C ARG A 54 23.35 0.41 2.49
N ILE A 55 22.87 0.60 3.70
CA ILE A 55 23.66 1.13 4.81
C ILE A 55 23.63 0.15 6.01
N TRP A 56 24.71 0.14 6.77
CA TRP A 56 24.89 -0.66 7.96
C TRP A 56 25.91 -0.02 8.89
N ASN A 57 26.15 -0.61 10.07
CA ASN A 57 27.06 -0.03 11.07
C ASN A 57 28.52 0.13 10.57
N GLY A 58 28.94 -0.65 9.58
CA GLY A 58 30.27 -0.56 8.97
C GLY A 58 30.33 0.33 7.72
N THR A 59 29.26 0.99 7.32
CA THR A 59 29.28 1.86 6.14
C THR A 59 30.22 3.05 6.33
N PRO A 60 31.16 3.34 5.39
CA PRO A 60 32.08 4.46 5.48
C PRO A 60 31.35 5.81 5.55
N ASN A 61 31.78 6.68 6.48
CA ASN A 61 31.19 8.01 6.64
C ASN A 61 31.23 8.85 5.35
N GLU A 62 32.31 8.70 4.56
CA GLU A 62 32.46 9.40 3.27
C GLU A 62 31.35 9.01 2.29
N PHE A 63 30.96 7.73 2.29
CA PHE A 63 29.85 7.25 1.46
C PHE A 63 28.51 7.83 1.94
N LEU A 64 28.25 7.85 3.26
CA LEU A 64 27.04 8.46 3.82
C LEU A 64 26.94 9.95 3.50
N ILE A 65 28.05 10.69 3.61
CA ILE A 65 28.12 12.12 3.24
C ILE A 65 27.76 12.29 1.77
N LYS A 66 28.32 11.45 0.89
CA LYS A 66 28.08 11.52 -0.53
C LYS A 66 26.63 11.21 -0.90
N CYS A 67 26.01 10.24 -0.22
CA CYS A 67 24.59 9.95 -0.34
C CYS A 67 23.73 11.16 0.10
N ALA A 68 24.08 11.81 1.21
CA ALA A 68 23.39 13.00 1.70
C ALA A 68 23.52 14.20 0.73
N GLU A 69 24.67 14.34 0.06
CA GLU A 69 24.86 15.34 -1.00
C GLU A 69 23.89 15.10 -2.16
N LEU A 70 23.69 13.87 -2.59
CA LEU A 70 22.71 13.52 -3.63
C LEU A 70 21.29 13.83 -3.14
N THR A 71 20.93 13.40 -1.92
CA THR A 71 19.60 13.69 -1.34
C THR A 71 19.30 15.19 -1.34
N ARG A 72 20.29 16.03 -1.01
CA ARG A 72 20.16 17.49 -0.98
C ARG A 72 19.86 18.11 -2.36
N THR A 73 20.11 17.41 -3.46
CA THR A 73 19.77 17.93 -4.81
C THR A 73 18.26 18.01 -5.04
N GLY A 74 17.46 17.33 -4.22
CA GLY A 74 15.99 17.30 -4.34
C GLY A 74 15.46 16.34 -5.42
N VAL A 75 16.32 15.51 -6.05
CA VAL A 75 15.89 14.54 -7.07
C VAL A 75 15.11 13.35 -6.51
N GLY A 76 15.01 13.23 -5.18
CA GLY A 76 14.32 12.11 -4.52
C GLY A 76 15.14 10.82 -4.42
N LEU A 77 16.44 10.88 -4.72
CA LEU A 77 17.38 9.77 -4.66
C LEU A 77 18.55 10.11 -3.71
N PRO A 78 19.27 9.08 -3.20
CA PRO A 78 18.99 7.65 -3.28
C PRO A 78 17.89 7.23 -2.28
N ALA A 79 17.28 6.05 -2.49
CA ALA A 79 16.50 5.38 -1.46
C ALA A 79 17.45 4.66 -0.50
N TYR A 80 17.18 4.76 0.82
CA TYR A 80 18.05 4.19 1.86
C TYR A 80 17.48 2.90 2.43
N TYR A 81 18.30 1.85 2.49
CA TYR A 81 17.94 0.54 3.01
C TYR A 81 18.90 0.13 4.11
N ASN A 82 18.35 -0.21 5.29
CA ASN A 82 19.14 -0.56 6.46
C ASN A 82 19.34 -2.08 6.54
N ASP A 83 20.59 -2.53 6.33
CA ASP A 83 20.98 -3.94 6.40
C ASP A 83 20.70 -4.56 7.78
N GLU A 84 20.80 -3.78 8.86
CA GLU A 84 20.53 -4.25 10.22
C GLU A 84 19.06 -4.67 10.43
N VAL A 85 18.16 -4.21 9.59
CA VAL A 85 16.74 -4.54 9.62
C VAL A 85 16.38 -5.55 8.53
N ILE A 86 16.86 -5.33 7.30
CA ILE A 86 16.44 -6.11 6.13
C ILE A 86 17.05 -7.50 6.12
N ILE A 87 18.33 -7.65 6.51
CA ILE A 87 18.99 -8.97 6.57
C ILE A 87 18.25 -9.90 7.54
N PRO A 88 18.00 -9.53 8.81
CA PRO A 88 17.21 -10.37 9.70
C PRO A 88 15.78 -10.64 9.20
N ALA A 89 15.15 -9.67 8.55
CA ALA A 89 13.82 -9.86 7.99
C ALA A 89 13.80 -10.94 6.89
N LEU A 90 14.75 -10.89 5.94
CA LEU A 90 14.90 -11.92 4.92
C LEU A 90 15.22 -13.29 5.50
N MET A 91 16.10 -13.35 6.50
CA MET A 91 16.42 -14.59 7.21
C MET A 91 15.19 -15.19 7.91
N SER A 92 14.32 -14.37 8.48
CA SER A 92 13.05 -14.83 9.08
C SER A 92 12.10 -15.49 8.06
N ARG A 93 12.32 -15.24 6.77
CA ARG A 93 11.60 -15.87 5.65
C ARG A 93 12.33 -17.08 5.05
N GLY A 94 13.39 -17.54 5.67
CA GLY A 94 14.15 -18.73 5.26
C GLY A 94 15.28 -18.45 4.27
N VAL A 95 15.61 -17.19 4.00
CA VAL A 95 16.78 -16.83 3.20
C VAL A 95 18.04 -17.06 4.04
N THR A 96 19.09 -17.69 3.49
CA THR A 96 20.35 -17.91 4.20
C THR A 96 21.02 -16.58 4.54
N LEU A 97 21.86 -16.54 5.57
CA LEU A 97 22.56 -15.31 5.94
C LEU A 97 23.44 -14.77 4.80
N ALA A 98 24.13 -15.64 4.08
CA ALA A 98 24.97 -15.24 2.93
C ALA A 98 24.11 -14.61 1.81
N ASP A 99 23.00 -15.24 1.45
CA ASP A 99 22.09 -14.71 0.44
C ASP A 99 21.38 -13.43 0.91
N ALA A 100 20.99 -13.37 2.17
CA ALA A 100 20.37 -12.18 2.75
C ALA A 100 21.33 -10.97 2.77
N ARG A 101 22.63 -11.19 3.02
CA ARG A 101 23.65 -10.14 2.92
C ARG A 101 23.85 -9.59 1.51
N GLU A 102 23.52 -10.35 0.50
CA GLU A 102 23.65 -9.97 -0.90
C GLU A 102 22.29 -9.59 -1.53
N TYR A 103 21.35 -9.11 -0.73
CA TYR A 103 20.09 -8.64 -1.31
C TYR A 103 20.30 -7.41 -2.21
N GLY A 104 19.50 -7.32 -3.24
CA GLY A 104 19.30 -6.13 -4.06
C GLY A 104 17.87 -5.69 -3.97
N ILE A 105 17.57 -4.52 -4.52
CA ILE A 105 16.23 -3.99 -4.58
C ILE A 105 15.63 -4.22 -5.97
N ILE A 106 14.43 -4.75 -6.01
CA ILE A 106 13.64 -4.87 -7.24
C ILE A 106 12.64 -3.73 -7.28
N GLY A 107 12.46 -3.15 -8.46
CA GLY A 107 11.50 -2.08 -8.64
C GLY A 107 11.79 -0.89 -7.74
N CYS A 108 10.88 -0.61 -6.82
CA CYS A 108 10.95 0.55 -5.95
C CYS A 108 11.58 0.25 -4.59
N VAL A 109 11.07 -0.78 -3.88
CA VAL A 109 11.33 -0.99 -2.44
C VAL A 109 11.41 -2.46 -2.02
N GLU A 110 11.55 -3.40 -2.95
CA GLU A 110 11.40 -4.82 -2.72
C GLU A 110 12.75 -5.54 -2.59
N PRO A 111 13.26 -5.78 -1.35
CA PRO A 111 14.52 -6.47 -1.14
C PRO A 111 14.39 -7.98 -1.44
N GLN A 112 15.28 -8.49 -2.26
CA GLN A 112 15.39 -9.93 -2.55
C GLN A 112 16.80 -10.33 -2.95
N LYS A 113 17.11 -11.63 -2.91
CA LYS A 113 18.37 -12.14 -3.47
C LYS A 113 18.29 -12.19 -5.00
N PRO A 114 19.08 -11.37 -5.73
CA PRO A 114 19.14 -11.42 -7.19
C PRO A 114 19.54 -12.82 -7.68
N PHE A 115 19.01 -13.21 -8.84
CA PHE A 115 19.26 -14.50 -9.51
C PHE A 115 18.82 -15.77 -8.78
N LYS A 116 18.29 -15.66 -7.54
CA LYS A 116 17.79 -16.81 -6.77
C LYS A 116 16.31 -16.70 -6.42
N THR A 117 15.73 -15.52 -6.54
CA THR A 117 14.36 -15.27 -6.07
C THR A 117 13.43 -15.00 -7.24
N ASP A 118 12.27 -15.62 -7.22
CA ASP A 118 11.07 -15.10 -7.85
C ASP A 118 10.14 -14.54 -6.77
N GLY A 119 10.15 -13.23 -6.62
CA GLY A 119 9.45 -12.54 -5.54
C GLY A 119 8.03 -12.14 -5.87
N TRP A 120 7.70 -12.09 -7.16
CA TRP A 120 6.44 -11.51 -7.65
C TRP A 120 5.91 -10.42 -6.70
N HIS A 121 6.73 -9.45 -6.49
CA HIS A 121 6.44 -8.29 -5.65
C HIS A 121 5.35 -7.44 -6.23
N ASP A 122 4.75 -6.56 -6.12
CA ASP A 122 3.62 -5.92 -6.84
C ASP A 122 2.47 -6.86 -7.26
N ALA A 123 2.32 -7.99 -6.57
CA ALA A 123 1.27 -8.95 -6.89
C ALA A 123 -0.15 -8.38 -6.75
N ALA A 124 -0.33 -7.41 -5.87
CA ALA A 124 -1.54 -6.61 -5.70
C ALA A 124 -1.26 -5.33 -4.92
N PHE A 125 -2.17 -4.35 -5.05
CA PHE A 125 -2.22 -3.14 -4.22
C PHE A 125 -3.40 -3.23 -3.28
N PHE A 126 -3.14 -3.34 -1.98
CA PHE A 126 -4.15 -3.43 -0.93
C PHE A 126 -4.38 -2.06 -0.30
N ASN A 127 -5.57 -1.50 -0.52
CA ASN A 127 -5.96 -0.24 0.09
C ASN A 127 -6.44 -0.48 1.54
N MET A 128 -5.61 -0.12 2.52
CA MET A 128 -5.91 -0.29 3.95
C MET A 128 -7.08 0.59 4.44
N CYS A 129 -7.44 1.64 3.69
CA CYS A 129 -8.59 2.47 4.03
C CYS A 129 -9.92 1.78 3.67
N ARG A 130 -9.91 0.86 2.71
CA ARG A 130 -11.14 0.17 2.28
C ARG A 130 -11.81 -0.66 3.37
N PRO A 131 -11.11 -1.44 4.20
CA PRO A 131 -11.70 -2.09 5.36
C PRO A 131 -12.42 -1.13 6.31
N LEU A 132 -11.88 0.09 6.52
CA LEU A 132 -12.54 1.08 7.37
C LEU A 132 -13.89 1.54 6.79
N GLU A 133 -13.95 1.82 5.49
CA GLU A 133 -15.22 2.13 4.82
C GLU A 133 -16.24 0.99 4.99
N LEU A 134 -15.77 -0.26 4.93
CA LEU A 134 -16.62 -1.43 5.11
C LEU A 134 -17.10 -1.62 6.55
N VAL A 135 -16.39 -1.12 7.55
CA VAL A 135 -16.91 -1.03 8.93
C VAL A 135 -18.13 -0.13 8.96
N PHE A 136 -18.04 1.09 8.41
CA PHE A 136 -19.15 2.05 8.38
C PHE A 136 -20.37 1.55 7.62
N SER A 137 -20.17 0.74 6.59
CA SER A 137 -21.24 0.18 5.76
C SER A 137 -21.65 -1.23 6.16
N ASN A 138 -21.10 -1.80 7.23
CA ASN A 138 -21.32 -3.18 7.67
C ASN A 138 -21.07 -4.22 6.55
N GLY A 139 -20.00 -4.01 5.79
CA GLY A 139 -19.56 -4.88 4.71
C GLY A 139 -20.31 -4.72 3.38
N VAL A 140 -21.14 -3.70 3.26
CA VAL A 140 -21.92 -3.44 2.04
C VAL A 140 -21.21 -2.44 1.14
N ASP A 141 -21.14 -2.71 -0.15
CA ASP A 141 -20.74 -1.78 -1.19
C ASP A 141 -21.72 -1.85 -2.36
N LYS A 142 -22.14 -0.70 -2.88
CA LYS A 142 -23.09 -0.60 -4.02
C LYS A 142 -24.31 -1.50 -3.86
N GLY A 143 -24.83 -1.57 -2.63
CA GLY A 143 -26.01 -2.38 -2.30
C GLY A 143 -25.77 -3.91 -2.32
N ALA A 144 -24.53 -4.36 -2.40
CA ALA A 144 -24.15 -5.76 -2.30
C ALA A 144 -23.31 -6.03 -1.05
N GLN A 145 -23.53 -7.15 -0.40
CA GLN A 145 -22.66 -7.60 0.69
C GLN A 145 -21.36 -8.14 0.07
N ILE A 146 -20.27 -7.40 0.17
CA ILE A 146 -18.96 -7.76 -0.41
C ILE A 146 -17.96 -8.22 0.66
N SER A 147 -18.24 -7.97 1.93
CA SER A 147 -17.41 -8.37 3.05
C SER A 147 -18.29 -8.88 4.19
N ILE A 148 -17.67 -9.31 5.27
CA ILE A 148 -18.36 -9.81 6.46
C ILE A 148 -19.19 -8.71 7.14
N LYS A 149 -20.19 -9.13 7.88
CA LYS A 149 -20.94 -8.22 8.76
C LYS A 149 -20.21 -8.08 10.09
N THR A 150 -19.90 -6.86 10.48
CA THR A 150 -19.22 -6.53 11.73
C THR A 150 -20.09 -5.77 12.73
N GLY A 151 -21.38 -5.61 12.41
CA GLY A 151 -22.34 -4.84 13.20
C GLY A 151 -22.50 -3.41 12.71
N ASN A 152 -23.52 -2.73 13.21
CA ASN A 152 -23.70 -1.31 12.92
C ASN A 152 -22.79 -0.48 13.80
N VAL A 153 -22.06 0.44 13.22
CA VAL A 153 -21.13 1.31 13.96
C VAL A 153 -21.81 2.16 15.04
N GLU A 154 -23.08 2.48 14.83
CA GLU A 154 -23.90 3.27 15.76
C GLU A 154 -24.23 2.51 17.07
N ASP A 155 -24.14 1.18 17.05
CA ASP A 155 -24.37 0.32 18.21
C ASP A 155 -23.07 0.07 19.02
N MET A 156 -21.92 0.48 18.49
CA MET A 156 -20.61 0.30 19.13
C MET A 156 -20.42 1.34 20.23
N THR A 157 -20.09 0.89 21.42
CA THR A 157 -19.98 1.73 22.63
C THR A 157 -18.55 2.08 23.00
N THR A 158 -17.57 1.34 22.46
CA THR A 158 -16.15 1.51 22.74
C THR A 158 -15.32 1.56 21.47
N PHE A 159 -14.17 2.25 21.52
CA PHE A 159 -13.22 2.23 20.42
C PHE A 159 -12.69 0.83 20.13
N GLU A 160 -12.57 -0.02 21.14
CA GLU A 160 -12.09 -1.39 20.98
C GLU A 160 -13.06 -2.22 20.10
N GLU A 161 -14.38 -2.09 20.30
CA GLU A 161 -15.38 -2.73 19.44
C GLU A 161 -15.24 -2.28 17.99
N PHE A 162 -15.10 -0.97 17.75
CA PHE A 162 -14.89 -0.40 16.43
C PHE A 162 -13.58 -0.90 15.80
N TYR A 163 -12.50 -0.88 16.55
CA TYR A 163 -11.19 -1.33 16.09
C TYR A 163 -11.16 -2.85 15.79
N ASN A 164 -11.86 -3.65 16.58
CA ASN A 164 -12.01 -5.08 16.29
C ASN A 164 -12.86 -5.35 15.04
N ALA A 165 -13.86 -4.52 14.76
CA ALA A 165 -14.60 -4.57 13.51
C ALA A 165 -13.68 -4.25 12.31
N TYR A 166 -12.81 -3.23 12.43
CA TYR A 166 -11.80 -2.93 11.42
C TYR A 166 -10.85 -4.11 11.17
N LYS A 167 -10.27 -4.68 12.23
CA LYS A 167 -9.39 -5.87 12.11
C LYS A 167 -10.07 -7.02 11.39
N ALA A 168 -11.33 -7.27 11.70
CA ALA A 168 -12.09 -8.34 11.07
C ALA A 168 -12.32 -8.09 9.57
N GLN A 169 -12.66 -6.84 9.20
CA GLN A 169 -12.81 -6.46 7.79
C GLN A 169 -11.48 -6.57 7.04
N GLU A 170 -10.39 -6.08 7.63
CA GLU A 170 -9.06 -6.13 7.02
C GLU A 170 -8.60 -7.57 6.78
N THR A 171 -8.70 -8.42 7.81
CA THR A 171 -8.35 -9.86 7.73
C THR A 171 -9.14 -10.56 6.63
N TYR A 172 -10.44 -10.32 6.55
CA TYR A 172 -11.29 -10.93 5.52
C TYR A 172 -10.89 -10.49 4.11
N MET A 173 -10.66 -9.19 3.91
CA MET A 173 -10.27 -8.64 2.61
C MET A 173 -8.89 -9.13 2.18
N ILE A 174 -7.94 -9.30 3.10
CA ILE A 174 -6.64 -9.92 2.83
C ILE A 174 -6.83 -11.36 2.33
N GLY A 175 -7.70 -12.14 2.98
CA GLY A 175 -8.00 -13.50 2.52
C GLY A 175 -8.58 -13.55 1.10
N LEU A 176 -9.46 -12.62 0.73
CA LEU A 176 -9.97 -12.51 -0.64
C LEU A 176 -8.85 -12.13 -1.64
N MET A 177 -7.99 -11.18 -1.27
CA MET A 177 -6.84 -10.79 -2.08
C MET A 177 -5.89 -11.97 -2.31
N VAL A 178 -5.54 -12.72 -1.26
CA VAL A 178 -4.66 -13.91 -1.35
C VAL A 178 -5.24 -14.96 -2.30
N ASN A 179 -6.54 -15.23 -2.21
CA ASN A 179 -7.20 -16.18 -3.12
C ASN A 179 -7.14 -15.71 -4.57
N ALA A 180 -7.36 -14.43 -4.83
CA ALA A 180 -7.27 -13.84 -6.17
C ALA A 180 -5.83 -13.92 -6.72
N ILE A 181 -4.84 -13.54 -5.90
CA ILE A 181 -3.43 -13.60 -6.27
C ILE A 181 -3.02 -15.04 -6.60
N ASN A 182 -3.39 -16.03 -5.77
CA ASN A 182 -3.06 -17.43 -6.00
C ASN A 182 -3.70 -17.97 -7.28
N ALA A 183 -4.93 -17.54 -7.62
CA ALA A 183 -5.56 -17.90 -8.88
C ALA A 183 -4.82 -17.31 -10.10
N ILE A 184 -4.36 -16.07 -10.00
CA ILE A 184 -3.57 -15.41 -11.05
C ILE A 184 -2.20 -16.06 -11.18
N ASP A 185 -1.53 -16.37 -10.07
CA ASP A 185 -0.21 -17.05 -10.06
C ASP A 185 -0.30 -18.42 -10.75
N THR A 186 -1.35 -19.20 -10.44
CA THR A 186 -1.64 -20.47 -11.13
C THR A 186 -1.87 -20.26 -12.63
N ALA A 187 -2.64 -19.23 -13.01
CA ALA A 187 -2.87 -18.94 -14.43
C ALA A 187 -1.58 -18.51 -15.16
N HIS A 188 -0.65 -17.82 -14.48
CA HIS A 188 0.66 -17.51 -15.04
C HIS A 188 1.48 -18.77 -15.33
N SER A 189 1.53 -19.72 -14.41
CA SER A 189 2.27 -20.97 -14.61
C SER A 189 1.74 -21.78 -15.77
N GLU A 190 0.41 -21.77 -16.00
CA GLU A 190 -0.24 -22.53 -17.06
C GLU A 190 -0.17 -21.86 -18.45
N ARG A 191 -0.16 -20.52 -18.50
CA ARG A 191 -0.43 -19.78 -19.73
C ARG A 191 0.70 -18.89 -20.21
N VAL A 192 1.58 -18.45 -19.32
CA VAL A 192 2.62 -17.45 -19.62
C VAL A 192 3.96 -17.83 -19.00
N PRO A 193 4.51 -19.01 -19.31
CA PRO A 193 5.82 -19.39 -18.84
C PRO A 193 6.89 -18.45 -19.42
N LEU A 194 7.91 -18.11 -18.63
CA LEU A 194 9.03 -17.24 -19.01
C LEU A 194 10.34 -18.05 -19.06
N PRO A 195 10.57 -18.86 -20.10
CA PRO A 195 11.70 -19.77 -20.16
C PRO A 195 13.06 -19.03 -20.18
N PHE A 196 13.15 -17.91 -20.88
CA PHE A 196 14.38 -17.13 -20.95
C PHE A 196 14.77 -16.56 -19.56
N LEU A 197 13.82 -15.98 -18.83
CA LEU A 197 14.04 -15.52 -17.45
C LEU A 197 14.44 -16.70 -16.56
N SER A 198 13.77 -17.83 -16.70
CA SER A 198 14.01 -19.03 -15.90
C SER A 198 15.43 -19.59 -16.07
N CYS A 199 16.05 -19.44 -17.24
CA CYS A 199 17.43 -19.82 -17.44
C CYS A 199 18.44 -18.95 -16.66
N MET A 200 18.02 -17.76 -16.19
CA MET A 200 18.87 -16.82 -15.43
C MET A 200 18.63 -16.88 -13.94
N VAL A 201 17.70 -17.73 -13.49
CA VAL A 201 17.34 -17.86 -12.05
C VAL A 201 17.79 -19.23 -11.55
N GLU A 202 18.54 -19.23 -10.44
CA GLU A 202 19.12 -20.45 -9.84
C GLU A 202 18.01 -21.47 -9.53
N ASP A 203 18.35 -22.73 -9.70
CA ASP A 203 17.58 -23.94 -9.56
C ASP A 203 16.53 -24.19 -10.68
N CYS A 204 16.05 -23.20 -11.42
CA CYS A 204 15.04 -23.41 -12.45
C CYS A 204 15.45 -24.48 -13.49
N VAL A 205 16.66 -24.40 -14.02
CA VAL A 205 17.16 -25.38 -15.01
C VAL A 205 17.37 -26.74 -14.37
N LYS A 206 17.88 -26.79 -13.16
CA LYS A 206 18.12 -28.02 -12.40
C LYS A 206 16.81 -28.76 -12.09
N GLU A 207 15.80 -28.01 -11.67
CA GLU A 207 14.47 -28.56 -11.33
C GLU A 207 13.59 -28.82 -12.56
N GLY A 208 13.99 -28.32 -13.74
CA GLY A 208 13.21 -28.41 -14.98
C GLY A 208 11.89 -27.65 -14.90
N LYS A 209 11.86 -26.53 -14.15
CA LYS A 209 10.68 -25.70 -13.91
C LYS A 209 10.96 -24.25 -14.24
N THR A 210 9.96 -23.57 -14.76
CA THR A 210 10.01 -22.12 -14.91
C THR A 210 9.86 -21.40 -13.54
N VAL A 211 10.19 -20.12 -13.48
CA VAL A 211 9.97 -19.30 -12.27
C VAL A 211 8.51 -19.31 -11.85
N GLN A 212 7.56 -19.30 -12.82
CA GLN A 212 6.13 -19.37 -12.56
C GLN A 212 5.65 -20.72 -12.02
N GLU A 213 6.41 -21.80 -12.24
CA GLU A 213 6.14 -23.12 -11.69
C GLU A 213 6.85 -23.36 -10.34
N GLY A 214 7.50 -22.33 -9.80
CA GLY A 214 8.25 -22.41 -8.56
C GLY A 214 9.65 -23.02 -8.70
N GLY A 215 10.28 -22.89 -9.88
CA GLY A 215 11.63 -23.37 -10.13
C GLY A 215 12.74 -22.56 -9.45
N ALA A 216 12.46 -21.32 -9.01
CA ALA A 216 13.42 -20.49 -8.31
C ALA A 216 13.78 -21.05 -6.93
N HIS A 217 14.98 -20.76 -6.45
CA HIS A 217 15.42 -21.18 -5.12
C HIS A 217 14.54 -20.61 -4.01
N TYR A 218 14.21 -19.33 -4.09
CA TYR A 218 13.27 -18.64 -3.20
C TYR A 218 12.04 -18.17 -3.98
N ASN A 219 10.84 -18.51 -3.49
CA ASN A 219 9.58 -18.17 -4.11
C ASN A 219 8.73 -17.36 -3.14
N PHE A 220 8.56 -16.06 -3.41
CA PHE A 220 7.75 -15.17 -2.58
C PHE A 220 6.61 -14.57 -3.39
N THR A 221 5.62 -14.01 -2.70
CA THR A 221 4.57 -13.18 -3.28
C THR A 221 4.39 -11.95 -2.41
N GLY A 222 4.55 -10.76 -3.00
CA GLY A 222 4.61 -9.49 -2.28
C GLY A 222 3.45 -8.56 -2.65
N PRO A 223 2.28 -8.66 -2.03
CA PRO A 223 1.25 -7.65 -2.17
C PRO A 223 1.64 -6.40 -1.39
N GLN A 224 1.37 -5.23 -1.97
CA GLN A 224 1.69 -3.91 -1.43
C GLN A 224 0.50 -3.33 -0.68
N GLY A 225 0.68 -3.02 0.61
CA GLY A 225 -0.30 -2.30 1.42
C GLY A 225 -0.03 -0.81 1.43
N PHE A 226 -1.04 0.01 1.21
CA PHE A 226 -0.92 1.46 1.21
C PHE A 226 -2.04 2.13 2.02
N GLY A 227 -1.81 3.37 2.44
CA GLY A 227 -2.77 4.14 3.20
C GLY A 227 -2.62 4.05 4.72
N ILE A 228 -1.46 3.63 5.23
CA ILE A 228 -1.20 3.50 6.68
C ILE A 228 -1.41 4.83 7.40
N ALA A 229 -0.86 5.92 6.88
CA ALA A 229 -1.03 7.25 7.47
C ALA A 229 -2.51 7.66 7.51
N ASN A 230 -3.24 7.46 6.42
CA ASN A 230 -4.67 7.74 6.36
C ASN A 230 -5.45 6.89 7.38
N MET A 231 -5.04 5.63 7.56
CA MET A 231 -5.67 4.75 8.54
C MET A 231 -5.39 5.17 9.98
N ALA A 232 -4.14 5.51 10.30
CA ALA A 232 -3.80 6.00 11.63
C ALA A 232 -4.57 7.27 11.97
N ASP A 233 -4.60 8.24 11.07
CA ASP A 233 -5.34 9.49 11.23
C ASP A 233 -6.85 9.25 11.32
N GLY A 234 -7.41 8.38 10.49
CA GLY A 234 -8.84 8.04 10.50
C GLY A 234 -9.27 7.34 11.80
N LEU A 235 -8.51 6.34 12.24
CA LEU A 235 -8.77 5.65 13.51
C LEU A 235 -8.58 6.59 14.70
N TRP A 236 -7.58 7.46 14.66
CA TRP A 236 -7.34 8.47 15.69
C TRP A 236 -8.49 9.46 15.78
N ALA A 237 -9.01 9.92 14.64
CA ALA A 237 -10.16 10.82 14.61
C ALA A 237 -11.41 10.16 15.21
N VAL A 238 -11.71 8.92 14.86
CA VAL A 238 -12.83 8.17 15.44
C VAL A 238 -12.62 7.99 16.94
N LYS A 239 -11.45 7.53 17.37
CA LYS A 239 -11.13 7.34 18.78
C LYS A 239 -11.34 8.62 19.58
N THR A 240 -10.72 9.71 19.15
CA THR A 240 -10.69 10.97 19.89
C THR A 240 -12.06 11.66 19.90
N LEU A 241 -12.63 11.90 18.71
CA LEU A 241 -13.84 12.72 18.60
C LEU A 241 -15.12 11.99 19.01
N VAL A 242 -15.18 10.66 18.77
CA VAL A 242 -16.40 9.90 19.05
C VAL A 242 -16.37 9.25 20.43
N PHE A 243 -15.28 8.55 20.76
CA PHE A 243 -15.24 7.75 21.98
C PHE A 243 -14.67 8.48 23.20
N ASP A 244 -13.56 9.21 23.04
CA ASP A 244 -12.89 9.86 24.17
C ASP A 244 -13.54 11.21 24.52
N GLU A 245 -13.60 12.14 23.58
CA GLU A 245 -14.11 13.49 23.79
C GLU A 245 -15.63 13.63 23.61
N LYS A 246 -16.25 12.70 22.89
CA LYS A 246 -17.70 12.67 22.61
C LYS A 246 -18.23 13.98 21.99
N LYS A 247 -17.40 14.63 21.17
CA LYS A 247 -17.77 15.87 20.44
C LYS A 247 -18.65 15.59 19.22
N VAL A 248 -18.52 14.38 18.66
CA VAL A 248 -19.24 13.92 17.47
C VAL A 248 -19.83 12.54 17.80
N THR A 249 -21.10 12.33 17.49
CA THR A 249 -21.70 10.99 17.59
C THR A 249 -21.28 10.14 16.37
N MET A 250 -21.28 8.82 16.51
CA MET A 250 -20.98 7.92 15.39
C MET A 250 -21.98 8.12 14.23
N ALA A 251 -23.24 8.40 14.54
CA ALA A 251 -24.26 8.69 13.53
C ALA A 251 -23.96 9.98 12.75
N GLU A 252 -23.53 11.06 13.43
CA GLU A 252 -23.15 12.31 12.78
C GLU A 252 -21.90 12.13 11.90
N LEU A 253 -20.88 11.41 12.40
CA LEU A 253 -19.67 11.14 11.62
C LEU A 253 -19.99 10.34 10.36
N LYS A 254 -20.77 9.27 10.49
CA LYS A 254 -21.20 8.45 9.37
C LYS A 254 -22.01 9.24 8.34
N ASP A 255 -22.92 10.08 8.80
CA ASP A 255 -23.73 10.94 7.94
C ASP A 255 -22.85 11.97 7.20
N ALA A 256 -21.90 12.59 7.90
CA ALA A 256 -20.94 13.52 7.31
C ALA A 256 -20.06 12.84 6.24
N LEU A 257 -19.58 11.61 6.50
CA LEU A 257 -18.79 10.83 5.54
C LEU A 257 -19.59 10.49 4.28
N ILE A 258 -20.84 10.01 4.43
CA ILE A 258 -21.72 9.67 3.31
C ILE A 258 -21.98 10.89 2.42
N HIS A 259 -22.12 12.06 3.02
CA HIS A 259 -22.38 13.33 2.32
C HIS A 259 -21.10 14.11 1.96
N ASN A 260 -19.92 13.46 2.06
CA ASN A 260 -18.63 14.12 1.77
C ASN A 260 -18.45 15.46 2.50
N TYR A 261 -18.82 15.49 3.77
CA TYR A 261 -18.80 16.69 4.63
C TYR A 261 -19.55 17.88 4.03
N GLY A 262 -20.64 17.61 3.33
CA GLY A 262 -21.46 18.63 2.67
C GLY A 262 -20.87 19.20 1.38
N GLN A 263 -19.71 18.73 0.98
CA GLN A 263 -19.05 19.17 -0.26
C GLN A 263 -19.62 18.44 -1.46
N GLY A 264 -19.78 19.15 -2.58
CA GLY A 264 -20.13 18.53 -3.85
C GLY A 264 -19.03 17.58 -4.35
N LEU A 265 -19.45 16.56 -5.06
CA LEU A 265 -18.52 15.61 -5.67
C LEU A 265 -17.95 16.17 -7.00
N SER A 266 -16.78 15.71 -7.40
CA SER A 266 -16.27 15.98 -8.74
C SER A 266 -17.23 15.44 -9.81
N PRO A 267 -17.27 15.99 -11.04
CA PRO A 267 -18.21 15.56 -12.09
C PRO A 267 -18.14 14.05 -12.37
N LYS A 268 -16.96 13.46 -12.33
CA LYS A 268 -16.76 12.01 -12.52
C LYS A 268 -17.35 11.21 -11.34
N ALA A 269 -17.09 11.64 -10.11
CA ALA A 269 -17.61 10.98 -8.92
C ALA A 269 -19.13 11.12 -8.81
N ALA A 270 -19.68 12.30 -9.09
CA ALA A 270 -21.11 12.55 -9.11
C ALA A 270 -21.84 11.67 -10.15
N LYS A 271 -21.26 11.51 -11.36
CA LYS A 271 -21.79 10.61 -12.38
C LYS A 271 -21.81 9.15 -11.91
N ASN A 272 -20.74 8.68 -11.29
CA ASN A 272 -20.67 7.32 -10.76
C ASN A 272 -21.69 7.09 -9.65
N ALA A 273 -21.79 8.01 -8.69
CA ALA A 273 -22.76 7.95 -7.60
C ALA A 273 -24.21 7.96 -8.12
N THR A 274 -24.49 8.78 -9.14
CA THR A 274 -25.78 8.81 -9.81
C THR A 274 -26.14 7.47 -10.44
N GLN A 275 -25.19 6.85 -11.17
CA GLN A 275 -25.40 5.53 -11.77
C GLN A 275 -25.70 4.47 -10.72
N GLU A 276 -25.02 4.51 -9.59
CA GLU A 276 -25.26 3.60 -8.48
C GLU A 276 -26.68 3.72 -7.91
N VAL A 277 -27.14 4.95 -7.65
CA VAL A 277 -28.51 5.20 -7.18
C VAL A 277 -29.52 4.67 -8.19
N VAL A 278 -29.33 4.94 -9.49
CA VAL A 278 -30.22 4.45 -10.54
C VAL A 278 -30.29 2.93 -10.60
N ILE A 279 -29.13 2.26 -10.49
CA ILE A 279 -29.06 0.78 -10.45
C ILE A 279 -29.82 0.23 -9.22
N ASN A 280 -29.66 0.85 -8.06
CA ASN A 280 -30.32 0.39 -6.84
C ASN A 280 -31.84 0.61 -6.90
N LEU A 281 -32.30 1.72 -7.47
CA LEU A 281 -33.71 1.96 -7.72
C LEU A 281 -34.30 0.94 -8.71
N ALA A 282 -33.59 0.63 -9.78
CA ALA A 282 -33.99 -0.40 -10.74
C ALA A 282 -34.09 -1.79 -10.10
N LYS A 283 -33.12 -2.18 -9.26
CA LYS A 283 -33.16 -3.43 -8.47
C LYS A 283 -34.36 -3.48 -7.52
N ALA A 284 -34.81 -2.33 -7.00
CA ALA A 284 -35.99 -2.19 -6.19
C ALA A 284 -37.31 -2.09 -6.98
N GLY A 285 -37.27 -2.33 -8.30
CA GLY A 285 -38.44 -2.26 -9.17
C GLY A 285 -38.93 -0.84 -9.48
N LYS A 286 -38.13 0.19 -9.18
CA LYS A 286 -38.48 1.60 -9.46
C LYS A 286 -37.80 2.06 -10.75
N SER A 287 -38.57 2.66 -11.67
CA SER A 287 -38.03 3.33 -12.85
C SER A 287 -37.74 4.79 -12.54
N VAL A 288 -36.66 5.32 -13.13
CA VAL A 288 -36.27 6.73 -13.04
C VAL A 288 -36.27 7.35 -14.43
N THR A 289 -36.81 8.55 -14.53
CA THR A 289 -36.80 9.35 -15.76
C THR A 289 -35.43 10.03 -15.94
N GLU A 290 -35.11 10.45 -17.18
CA GLU A 290 -33.89 11.22 -17.45
C GLU A 290 -33.78 12.50 -16.61
N SER A 291 -34.90 13.18 -16.39
CA SER A 291 -34.95 14.38 -15.53
C SER A 291 -34.55 14.03 -14.07
N GLN A 292 -35.09 12.95 -13.55
CA GLN A 292 -34.74 12.48 -12.19
C GLN A 292 -33.26 12.08 -12.08
N VAL A 293 -32.71 11.45 -13.12
CA VAL A 293 -31.27 11.13 -13.18
C VAL A 293 -30.44 12.42 -13.15
N ALA A 294 -30.83 13.43 -13.90
CA ALA A 294 -30.16 14.73 -13.93
C ALA A 294 -30.25 15.46 -12.58
N ASP A 295 -31.37 15.36 -11.88
CA ASP A 295 -31.57 15.97 -10.57
C ASP A 295 -30.73 15.27 -9.50
N ILE A 296 -30.65 13.93 -9.53
CA ILE A 296 -29.75 13.14 -8.66
C ILE A 296 -28.30 13.53 -8.92
N CYS A 297 -27.88 13.65 -10.17
CA CYS A 297 -26.53 14.08 -10.51
C CYS A 297 -26.21 15.48 -9.98
N ARG A 298 -27.15 16.39 -10.11
CA ARG A 298 -27.03 17.76 -9.62
C ARG A 298 -26.89 17.79 -8.09
N MET A 299 -27.65 16.98 -7.35
CA MET A 299 -27.50 16.84 -5.90
C MET A 299 -26.07 16.47 -5.51
N PHE A 300 -25.50 15.46 -6.17
CA PHE A 300 -24.12 15.06 -5.92
C PHE A 300 -23.10 16.14 -6.29
N LEU A 301 -23.35 16.93 -7.31
CA LEU A 301 -22.47 18.03 -7.70
C LEU A 301 -22.52 19.22 -6.73
N THR A 302 -23.69 19.51 -6.18
CA THR A 302 -23.90 20.71 -5.34
C THR A 302 -23.65 20.50 -3.86
N GLY A 303 -23.61 19.24 -3.39
CA GLY A 303 -23.45 18.89 -1.98
C GLY A 303 -24.72 19.16 -1.14
N GLU A 304 -24.54 19.26 0.17
CA GLU A 304 -25.64 19.50 1.14
C GLU A 304 -26.20 20.92 0.99
N GLN A 305 -27.50 21.02 0.87
CA GLN A 305 -28.21 22.29 0.68
C GLN A 305 -28.82 22.85 1.97
N ASP A 306 -29.01 22.03 3.01
CA ASP A 306 -29.43 22.49 4.33
C ASP A 306 -28.27 23.24 5.00
N PRO A 307 -28.39 24.56 5.25
CA PRO A 307 -27.30 25.33 5.82
C PRO A 307 -26.86 24.86 7.21
N ALA A 308 -27.79 24.34 8.01
CA ALA A 308 -27.48 23.88 9.36
C ALA A 308 -26.68 22.57 9.34
N LYS A 309 -27.09 21.63 8.48
CA LYS A 309 -26.35 20.37 8.26
C LYS A 309 -24.98 20.62 7.66
N ARG A 310 -24.91 21.46 6.63
CA ARG A 310 -23.65 21.82 5.99
C ARG A 310 -22.68 22.43 6.99
N LYS A 311 -23.12 23.38 7.82
CA LYS A 311 -22.30 23.98 8.86
C LYS A 311 -21.82 22.90 9.84
N ARG A 312 -22.67 21.96 10.26
CA ARG A 312 -22.27 20.88 11.17
C ARG A 312 -21.22 19.97 10.54
N TYR A 313 -21.34 19.64 9.26
CA TYR A 313 -20.35 18.85 8.55
C TYR A 313 -19.00 19.56 8.41
N GLU A 314 -19.03 20.88 8.14
CA GLU A 314 -17.83 21.72 8.12
C GLU A 314 -17.16 21.74 9.49
N GLU A 315 -17.91 21.90 10.59
CA GLU A 315 -17.40 21.82 11.95
C GLU A 315 -16.75 20.47 12.27
N ILE A 316 -17.34 19.36 11.82
CA ILE A 316 -16.77 18.00 12.00
C ILE A 316 -15.46 17.88 11.21
N LEU A 317 -15.42 18.35 9.98
CA LEU A 317 -14.21 18.32 9.15
C LEU A 317 -13.09 19.17 9.75
N ASP A 318 -13.43 20.35 10.26
CA ASP A 318 -12.46 21.24 10.94
C ASP A 318 -11.89 20.56 12.18
N MET A 319 -12.73 19.96 13.03
CA MET A 319 -12.25 19.20 14.19
C MET A 319 -11.32 18.05 13.79
N ILE A 320 -11.62 17.32 12.69
CA ILE A 320 -10.74 16.25 12.18
C ILE A 320 -9.41 16.82 11.68
N ASN A 321 -9.44 17.96 11.00
CA ASN A 321 -8.24 18.59 10.45
C ASN A 321 -7.32 19.16 11.54
N GLU A 322 -7.89 19.64 12.65
CA GLU A 322 -7.14 20.16 13.81
C GLU A 322 -6.47 19.07 14.66
N LEU A 323 -6.91 17.80 14.52
CA LEU A 323 -6.27 16.72 15.26
C LEU A 323 -4.82 16.54 14.81
N PRO A 324 -3.94 16.13 15.73
CA PRO A 324 -2.59 15.71 15.38
C PRO A 324 -2.61 14.57 14.37
N LYS A 325 -1.59 14.51 13.52
CA LYS A 325 -1.48 13.55 12.40
C LYS A 325 -0.28 12.64 12.59
N TYR A 326 -0.36 11.45 11.99
CA TYR A 326 0.73 10.49 11.89
C TYR A 326 2.00 11.14 11.29
N GLY A 327 3.15 10.70 11.79
CA GLY A 327 4.45 11.17 11.31
C GLY A 327 4.94 12.48 11.94
N ASN A 328 4.26 12.97 12.99
CA ASN A 328 4.65 14.16 13.75
C ASN A 328 5.17 13.83 15.17
N ASP A 329 5.73 12.63 15.35
CA ASP A 329 6.30 12.17 16.65
C ASP A 329 5.25 12.17 17.79
N ILE A 330 4.05 11.65 17.48
CA ILE A 330 2.96 11.47 18.44
C ILE A 330 2.76 9.98 18.65
N GLU A 331 3.26 9.48 19.76
CA GLU A 331 3.39 8.05 20.05
C GLU A 331 2.06 7.28 19.88
N GLU A 332 0.95 7.83 20.33
CA GLU A 332 -0.34 7.15 20.26
C GLU A 332 -0.80 6.91 18.81
N ILE A 333 -0.54 7.88 17.91
CA ILE A 333 -0.92 7.76 16.48
C ILE A 333 0.07 6.85 15.76
N ASP A 334 1.35 6.97 16.07
CA ASP A 334 2.40 6.13 15.48
C ASP A 334 2.23 4.66 15.89
N LEU A 335 1.78 4.40 17.12
CA LEU A 335 1.42 3.05 17.58
C LEU A 335 0.20 2.50 16.85
N LEU A 336 -0.82 3.30 16.57
CA LEU A 336 -1.96 2.88 15.73
C LEU A 336 -1.51 2.51 14.32
N ALA A 337 -0.65 3.32 13.70
CA ALA A 337 -0.08 3.04 12.38
C ALA A 337 0.69 1.71 12.37
N ARG A 338 1.56 1.51 13.38
CA ARG A 338 2.31 0.26 13.56
C ARG A 338 1.37 -0.94 13.72
N ASP A 339 0.30 -0.80 14.48
CA ASP A 339 -0.63 -1.89 14.74
C ASP A 339 -1.42 -2.26 13.48
N VAL A 340 -1.85 -1.30 12.66
CA VAL A 340 -2.48 -1.53 11.34
C VAL A 340 -1.49 -2.28 10.43
N ALA A 341 -0.25 -1.80 10.32
CA ALA A 341 0.79 -2.46 9.55
C ALA A 341 1.04 -3.91 10.01
N ASN A 342 1.03 -4.14 11.32
CA ASN A 342 1.20 -5.47 11.91
C ASN A 342 0.03 -6.41 11.62
N ILE A 343 -1.22 -5.93 11.57
CA ILE A 343 -2.38 -6.76 11.18
C ILE A 343 -2.16 -7.29 9.77
N TYR A 344 -1.84 -6.40 8.84
CA TYR A 344 -1.59 -6.74 7.44
C TYR A 344 -0.45 -7.74 7.29
N ALA A 345 0.71 -7.45 7.90
CA ALA A 345 1.88 -8.31 7.79
C ALA A 345 1.66 -9.69 8.40
N LYS A 346 1.10 -9.76 9.62
CA LYS A 346 0.86 -11.02 10.32
C LYS A 346 -0.23 -11.87 9.66
N GLU A 347 -1.22 -11.25 9.02
CA GLU A 347 -2.21 -12.01 8.28
C GLU A 347 -1.60 -12.65 7.05
N LEU A 348 -0.80 -11.90 6.28
CA LEU A 348 -0.11 -12.44 5.09
C LEU A 348 0.83 -13.59 5.40
N GLU A 349 1.51 -13.57 6.55
CA GLU A 349 2.41 -14.66 6.99
C GLU A 349 1.72 -16.02 7.13
N LYS A 350 0.41 -16.05 7.31
CA LYS A 350 -0.36 -17.30 7.44
C LYS A 350 -0.57 -18.03 6.10
N HIS A 351 -0.28 -17.36 4.98
CA HIS A 351 -0.61 -17.83 3.64
C HIS A 351 0.62 -18.28 2.86
N LYS A 352 0.38 -19.23 1.96
CA LYS A 352 1.38 -19.70 1.01
C LYS A 352 0.90 -19.50 -0.42
N ASN A 353 1.85 -19.30 -1.33
CA ASN A 353 1.58 -19.22 -2.74
C ASN A 353 1.65 -20.60 -3.45
N PRO A 354 1.12 -20.76 -4.68
CA PRO A 354 1.16 -22.02 -5.42
C PRO A 354 2.57 -22.50 -5.76
N ARG A 355 3.55 -21.61 -5.79
CA ARG A 355 4.95 -21.90 -6.07
C ARG A 355 5.72 -22.50 -4.86
N GLY A 356 5.02 -22.72 -3.74
CA GLY A 356 5.56 -23.30 -2.51
C GLY A 356 6.20 -22.31 -1.55
N GLY A 357 6.17 -21.01 -1.88
CA GLY A 357 6.71 -19.93 -1.07
C GLY A 357 5.68 -19.27 -0.16
N MET A 358 6.11 -18.16 0.45
CA MET A 358 5.34 -17.40 1.43
C MET A 358 4.91 -16.03 0.87
N PHE A 359 3.84 -15.49 1.43
CA PHE A 359 3.50 -14.09 1.23
C PHE A 359 4.42 -13.19 2.09
N GLN A 360 4.82 -12.07 1.51
CA GLN A 360 5.60 -11.02 2.17
C GLN A 360 4.84 -9.70 2.08
N ALA A 361 4.64 -9.04 3.21
CA ALA A 361 4.02 -7.73 3.21
C ALA A 361 4.98 -6.68 2.63
N GLY A 362 4.55 -5.97 1.60
CA GLY A 362 5.12 -4.69 1.21
C GLY A 362 4.27 -3.58 1.82
N LEU A 363 4.91 -2.56 2.37
CA LEU A 363 4.23 -1.39 2.92
C LEU A 363 4.97 -0.15 2.43
N TYR A 364 4.34 0.62 1.56
CA TYR A 364 4.95 1.85 1.09
C TYR A 364 3.93 2.94 0.75
N PRO A 365 4.32 4.21 0.84
CA PRO A 365 3.46 5.29 0.40
C PRO A 365 3.36 5.28 -1.13
N VAL A 366 2.16 5.22 -1.64
CA VAL A 366 1.92 5.51 -3.05
C VAL A 366 1.62 6.99 -3.16
N SER A 367 2.59 7.77 -3.62
CA SER A 367 2.35 9.15 -4.00
C SER A 367 2.09 9.19 -5.49
N ALA A 368 0.89 9.54 -5.89
CA ALA A 368 0.65 10.01 -7.24
C ALA A 368 1.03 11.49 -7.27
N ASN A 369 2.18 11.81 -7.82
CA ASN A 369 2.54 13.19 -8.16
C ASN A 369 2.01 13.51 -9.54
#